data_463cda50c9218c8e171c5f3db8daa13b
#
_entry.id   463cda50c9218c8e171c5f3db8daa13b
#
_cell.length_a   1.000
_cell.length_b   1.000
_cell.length_c   1.000
_cell.angle_alpha   90.00
_cell.angle_beta   90.00
_cell.angle_gamma   90.00
#
_symmetry.space_group_name_H-M   'P 1'
#
loop_
_entity.id
_entity.type
_entity.pdbx_description
1 polymer ?
#
loop_
_entity_poly.entity_id
_entity_poly.type
_entity_poly.pdbx_seq_one_letter_code
_entity_poly.pdbx_strand_id
1 'polypeptide(L)'
;MAPLVCFSKIHHLRNGFVKMENLDETGLRFYLHSNKLVDKPILLFPNGMVKLIRALPEAYEIYDEQSLIRAEMIDGGDDEAALAAEDEVAYSLNIVTTKVLQINLEISLFKGKIYIFVKKSSWDEKEGIWRPCRGTFSLDRYQDDPEALLSFALSTHAPAATLANAAAANDAALPMALTDDDVVFVRE
;
A
#
# COMPACT_ATOMS: atom_id res chain seq x y z
N MET A 1 -22.86 -14.36 -16.11
CA MET A 1 -23.46 -14.20 -14.77
C MET A 1 -22.46 -13.41 -13.92
N ALA A 2 -22.91 -12.42 -13.13
CA ALA A 2 -22.05 -11.80 -12.14
C ALA A 2 -21.80 -12.80 -10.99
N PRO A 3 -20.57 -12.94 -10.47
CA PRO A 3 -20.29 -13.86 -9.36
C PRO A 3 -21.11 -13.46 -8.12
N LEU A 4 -21.67 -14.46 -7.44
CA LEU A 4 -22.42 -14.22 -6.21
C LEU A 4 -21.46 -13.88 -5.06
N VAL A 5 -21.76 -12.80 -4.34
CA VAL A 5 -21.02 -12.41 -3.14
C VAL A 5 -21.47 -13.31 -1.99
N CYS A 6 -20.61 -14.22 -1.52
CA CYS A 6 -20.92 -15.11 -0.40
C CYS A 6 -20.91 -14.36 0.93
N PHE A 7 -19.98 -13.43 1.12
CA PHE A 7 -19.99 -12.47 2.24
C PHE A 7 -19.20 -11.21 1.91
N SER A 8 -19.49 -10.14 2.65
CA SER A 8 -18.76 -8.87 2.59
C SER A 8 -18.56 -8.33 4.00
N LYS A 9 -17.35 -7.86 4.31
CA LYS A 9 -16.99 -7.21 5.57
C LYS A 9 -16.27 -5.90 5.28
N ILE A 10 -16.35 -4.95 6.21
CA ILE A 10 -15.69 -3.64 6.12
C ILE A 10 -14.87 -3.42 7.38
N HIS A 11 -13.64 -2.93 7.19
CA HIS A 11 -12.76 -2.43 8.23
C HIS A 11 -12.48 -0.95 7.96
N HIS A 12 -12.86 -0.09 8.90
CA HIS A 12 -12.67 1.35 8.78
C HIS A 12 -11.24 1.75 9.13
N LEU A 13 -10.68 2.62 8.32
CA LEU A 13 -9.39 3.26 8.49
C LEU A 13 -9.58 4.78 8.53
N ARG A 14 -8.56 5.53 8.94
CA ARG A 14 -8.64 6.99 9.06
C ARG A 14 -9.10 7.68 7.77
N ASN A 15 -8.52 7.29 6.65
CA ASN A 15 -8.72 7.96 5.37
C ASN A 15 -9.62 7.16 4.41
N GLY A 16 -10.30 6.14 4.92
CA GLY A 16 -11.17 5.30 4.10
C GLY A 16 -11.58 4.01 4.78
N PHE A 17 -11.67 2.95 4.01
CA PHE A 17 -11.98 1.62 4.54
C PHE A 17 -11.44 0.53 3.62
N VAL A 18 -11.23 -0.64 4.18
CA VAL A 18 -10.96 -1.87 3.42
C VAL A 18 -12.25 -2.69 3.40
N LYS A 19 -12.75 -2.97 2.21
CA LYS A 19 -13.85 -3.91 1.99
C LYS A 19 -13.27 -5.26 1.59
N MET A 20 -13.66 -6.29 2.29
CA MET A 20 -13.33 -7.68 1.98
C MET A 20 -14.56 -8.36 1.43
N GLU A 21 -14.43 -9.01 0.27
CA GLU A 21 -15.49 -9.79 -0.36
C GLU A 21 -14.99 -11.21 -0.66
N ASN A 22 -15.81 -12.20 -0.38
CA ASN A 22 -15.62 -13.55 -0.87
C ASN A 22 -16.63 -13.82 -1.97
N LEU A 23 -16.12 -14.15 -3.15
CA LEU A 23 -16.91 -14.49 -4.33
C LEU A 23 -16.80 -16.00 -4.55
N ASP A 24 -17.94 -16.66 -4.80
CA ASP A 24 -18.04 -18.13 -4.90
C ASP A 24 -17.08 -18.74 -5.95
N GLU A 25 -16.87 -18.08 -7.08
CA GLU A 25 -16.04 -18.60 -8.18
C GLU A 25 -14.60 -18.04 -8.19
N THR A 26 -14.38 -16.86 -7.63
CA THR A 26 -13.12 -16.10 -7.78
C THR A 26 -12.40 -15.86 -6.47
N GLY A 27 -12.98 -16.33 -5.37
CA GLY A 27 -12.36 -16.30 -4.05
C GLY A 27 -12.32 -14.90 -3.41
N LEU A 28 -11.39 -14.75 -2.48
CA LEU A 28 -11.28 -13.58 -1.60
C LEU A 28 -10.66 -12.38 -2.32
N ARG A 29 -11.25 -11.20 -2.12
CA ARG A 29 -10.79 -9.92 -2.66
C ARG A 29 -10.84 -8.83 -1.60
N PHE A 30 -9.89 -7.90 -1.67
CA PHE A 30 -9.80 -6.73 -0.81
C PHE A 30 -9.83 -5.47 -1.67
N TYR A 31 -10.69 -4.53 -1.31
CA TYR A 31 -10.82 -3.24 -1.97
C TYR A 31 -10.49 -2.13 -0.98
N LEU A 32 -9.43 -1.38 -1.25
CA LEU A 32 -9.08 -0.20 -0.48
C LEU A 32 -9.85 1.00 -1.07
N HIS A 33 -10.78 1.54 -0.30
CA HIS A 33 -11.61 2.67 -0.67
C HIS A 33 -11.16 3.93 0.07
N SER A 34 -10.73 4.93 -0.66
CA SER A 34 -10.48 6.28 -0.13
C SER A 34 -11.80 6.97 0.20
N ASN A 35 -11.81 7.83 1.23
CA ASN A 35 -12.93 8.73 1.52
C ASN A 35 -13.18 9.78 0.42
N LYS A 36 -12.27 9.92 -0.54
CA LYS A 36 -12.43 10.81 -1.69
C LYS A 36 -13.31 10.16 -2.74
N LEU A 37 -14.46 10.77 -3.05
CA LEU A 37 -15.45 10.26 -4.00
C LEU A 37 -14.94 10.02 -5.43
N VAL A 38 -13.83 10.66 -5.81
CA VAL A 38 -13.26 10.56 -7.16
C VAL A 38 -12.25 9.43 -7.32
N ASP A 39 -11.81 8.83 -6.21
CA ASP A 39 -10.80 7.78 -6.24
C ASP A 39 -11.45 6.41 -6.52
N LYS A 40 -10.88 5.70 -7.48
CA LYS A 40 -11.27 4.31 -7.71
C LYS A 40 -10.63 3.41 -6.67
N PRO A 41 -11.35 2.39 -6.15
CA PRO A 41 -10.78 1.48 -5.18
C PRO A 41 -9.58 0.73 -5.76
N ILE A 42 -8.62 0.44 -4.89
CA ILE A 42 -7.48 -0.41 -5.21
C ILE A 42 -7.86 -1.85 -4.85
N LEU A 43 -7.86 -2.72 -5.83
CA LEU A 43 -8.12 -4.15 -5.66
C LEU A 43 -6.82 -4.86 -5.32
N LEU A 44 -6.82 -5.60 -4.21
CA LEU A 44 -5.77 -6.54 -3.82
C LEU A 44 -6.34 -7.95 -3.69
N PHE A 45 -5.59 -8.93 -4.14
CA PHE A 45 -5.80 -10.33 -3.84
C PHE A 45 -5.11 -10.70 -2.51
N PRO A 46 -5.38 -11.86 -1.90
CA PRO A 46 -4.85 -12.23 -0.59
C PRO A 46 -3.34 -12.04 -0.45
N ASN A 47 -2.54 -12.46 -1.42
CA ASN A 47 -1.08 -12.30 -1.40
C ASN A 47 -0.66 -10.83 -1.35
N GLY A 48 -1.27 -9.98 -2.18
CA GLY A 48 -1.00 -8.54 -2.18
C GLY A 48 -1.42 -7.89 -0.86
N MET A 49 -2.56 -8.29 -0.28
CA MET A 49 -3.00 -7.78 1.02
C MET A 49 -2.06 -8.18 2.15
N VAL A 50 -1.61 -9.45 2.20
CA VAL A 50 -0.64 -9.93 3.19
C VAL A 50 0.70 -9.20 3.02
N LYS A 51 1.18 -9.03 1.78
CA LYS A 51 2.43 -8.29 1.51
C LYS A 51 2.33 -6.84 1.97
N LEU A 52 1.22 -6.17 1.69
CA LEU A 52 0.96 -4.81 2.18
C LEU A 52 1.02 -4.74 3.70
N ILE A 53 0.27 -5.59 4.41
CA ILE A 53 0.20 -5.56 5.88
C ILE A 53 1.58 -5.82 6.50
N ARG A 54 2.35 -6.76 5.97
CA ARG A 54 3.71 -7.08 6.46
C ARG A 54 4.70 -5.95 6.25
N ALA A 55 4.49 -5.13 5.22
CA ALA A 55 5.34 -3.98 4.93
C ALA A 55 5.03 -2.75 5.78
N LEU A 56 3.85 -2.69 6.41
CA LEU A 56 3.43 -1.51 7.18
C LEU A 56 4.33 -1.18 8.37
N PRO A 57 4.80 -2.14 9.19
CA PRO A 57 5.70 -1.82 10.30
C PRO A 57 6.97 -1.09 9.84
N GLU A 58 7.64 -1.59 8.81
CA GLU A 58 8.83 -0.95 8.22
C GLU A 58 8.50 0.43 7.64
N ALA A 59 7.41 0.54 6.89
CA ALA A 59 6.97 1.82 6.35
C ALA A 59 6.67 2.84 7.46
N TYR A 60 6.15 2.39 8.60
CA TYR A 60 5.88 3.24 9.74
C TYR A 60 7.16 3.71 10.43
N GLU A 61 8.17 2.86 10.54
CA GLU A 61 9.49 3.24 11.04
C GLU A 61 10.14 4.31 10.15
N ILE A 62 10.11 4.11 8.84
CA ILE A 62 10.65 5.09 7.88
C ILE A 62 9.84 6.42 7.93
N TYR A 63 8.53 6.34 8.08
CA TYR A 63 7.70 7.55 8.24
C TYR A 63 8.09 8.33 9.49
N ASP A 64 8.31 7.65 10.62
CA ASP A 64 8.70 8.27 11.88
C ASP A 64 10.10 8.91 11.75
N GLU A 65 11.06 8.23 11.10
CA GLU A 65 12.41 8.75 10.82
C GLU A 65 12.35 10.00 9.93
N GLN A 66 11.62 9.97 8.82
CA GLN A 66 11.46 11.12 7.94
C GLN A 66 10.76 12.29 8.63
N SER A 67 9.82 12.00 9.52
CA SER A 67 9.13 13.01 10.32
C SER A 67 10.07 13.70 11.30
N LEU A 68 11.00 12.95 11.90
CA LEU A 68 12.01 13.49 12.81
C LEU A 68 13.02 14.38 12.08
N ILE A 69 13.58 13.88 10.97
CA ILE A 69 14.52 14.66 10.12
C ILE A 69 13.90 16.00 9.74
N ARG A 70 12.64 15.97 9.35
CA ARG A 70 11.93 17.18 8.95
C ARG A 70 11.69 18.14 10.12
N ALA A 71 11.34 17.63 11.29
CA ALA A 71 11.19 18.45 12.48
C ALA A 71 12.52 19.17 12.84
N GLU A 72 13.65 18.47 12.73
CA GLU A 72 14.98 19.03 12.96
C GLU A 72 15.34 20.13 11.94
N MET A 73 14.97 19.97 10.67
CA MET A 73 15.16 21.00 9.64
C MET A 73 14.38 22.28 9.98
N ILE A 74 13.11 22.14 10.38
CA ILE A 74 12.26 23.28 10.75
C ILE A 74 12.82 23.99 12.00
N ASP A 75 13.19 23.26 13.02
CA ASP A 75 13.79 23.83 14.25
C ASP A 75 15.14 24.50 13.98
N GLY A 76 15.88 24.05 12.97
CA GLY A 76 17.13 24.66 12.49
C GLY A 76 16.95 25.95 11.70
N GLY A 77 15.71 26.36 11.42
CA GLY A 77 15.40 27.61 10.67
C GLY A 77 15.46 27.43 9.16
N ASP A 78 15.45 26.22 8.66
CA ASP A 78 15.50 25.87 7.23
C ASP A 78 14.09 25.58 6.69
N ASP A 79 13.12 26.43 7.08
CA ASP A 79 11.70 26.30 6.71
C ASP A 79 11.50 26.25 5.18
N GLU A 80 12.34 27.00 4.44
CA GLU A 80 12.25 27.08 2.98
C GLU A 80 12.70 25.77 2.30
N ALA A 81 13.77 25.15 2.79
CA ALA A 81 14.21 23.83 2.32
C ALA A 81 13.22 22.72 2.72
N ALA A 82 12.66 22.81 3.91
CA ALA A 82 11.64 21.87 4.38
C ALA A 82 10.32 21.95 3.58
N LEU A 83 9.99 23.10 3.01
CA LEU A 83 8.82 23.32 2.15
C LEU A 83 9.11 23.08 0.67
N ALA A 84 10.36 23.24 0.23
CA ALA A 84 10.76 23.13 -1.18
C ALA A 84 10.91 21.71 -1.70
N ALA A 85 11.04 20.71 -0.82
CA ALA A 85 11.05 19.29 -1.20
C ALA A 85 9.62 18.84 -1.56
N GLU A 86 9.10 19.32 -2.69
CA GLU A 86 7.81 18.90 -3.23
C GLU A 86 7.99 17.59 -4.03
N ASP A 87 7.10 16.61 -3.76
CA ASP A 87 6.99 15.35 -4.50
C ASP A 87 8.19 14.38 -4.39
N GLU A 88 8.93 14.42 -3.30
CA GLU A 88 9.97 13.43 -3.03
C GLU A 88 9.37 12.13 -2.52
N VAL A 89 9.80 11.00 -3.11
CA VAL A 89 9.49 9.65 -2.64
C VAL A 89 10.66 9.17 -1.78
N ALA A 90 10.45 9.11 -0.46
CA ALA A 90 11.47 8.64 0.49
C ALA A 90 11.59 7.11 0.51
N TYR A 91 10.50 6.40 0.20
CA TYR A 91 10.44 4.95 0.22
C TYR A 91 9.39 4.46 -0.77
N SER A 92 9.70 3.41 -1.51
CA SER A 92 8.74 2.73 -2.38
C SER A 92 8.94 1.22 -2.35
N LEU A 93 7.89 0.48 -2.01
CA LEU A 93 7.87 -0.97 -2.06
C LEU A 93 6.79 -1.44 -3.02
N ASN A 94 7.19 -2.29 -3.95
CA ASN A 94 6.24 -2.92 -4.86
C ASN A 94 5.43 -4.00 -4.15
N ILE A 95 4.11 -3.83 -4.11
CA ILE A 95 3.17 -4.81 -3.53
C ILE A 95 2.70 -5.82 -4.57
N VAL A 96 2.32 -5.33 -5.75
CA VAL A 96 1.83 -6.16 -6.86
C VAL A 96 2.40 -5.65 -8.16
N THR A 97 2.96 -6.54 -8.98
CA THR A 97 3.32 -6.23 -10.37
C THR A 97 2.71 -7.27 -11.31
N THR A 98 2.08 -6.76 -12.35
CA THR A 98 1.65 -7.52 -13.51
C THR A 98 2.20 -6.85 -14.77
N LYS A 99 1.96 -7.41 -15.95
CA LYS A 99 2.38 -6.78 -17.22
C LYS A 99 1.79 -5.39 -17.46
N VAL A 100 0.65 -5.06 -16.83
CA VAL A 100 -0.11 -3.83 -17.11
C VAL A 100 -0.46 -3.02 -15.86
N LEU A 101 -0.20 -3.55 -14.67
CA LEU A 101 -0.59 -2.94 -13.41
C LEU A 101 0.51 -3.12 -12.35
N GLN A 102 0.82 -2.04 -11.67
CA GLN A 102 1.68 -2.00 -10.50
C GLN A 102 0.97 -1.33 -9.33
N ILE A 103 1.13 -1.88 -8.13
CA ILE A 103 0.65 -1.30 -6.88
C ILE A 103 1.83 -1.21 -5.93
N ASN A 104 2.13 -0.01 -5.48
CA ASN A 104 3.24 0.31 -4.58
C ASN A 104 2.74 0.84 -3.25
N LEU A 105 3.43 0.51 -2.17
CA LEU A 105 3.39 1.23 -0.90
C LEU A 105 4.51 2.28 -0.93
N GLU A 106 4.17 3.53 -0.75
CA GLU A 106 5.11 4.65 -0.85
C GLU A 106 5.01 5.59 0.34
N ILE A 107 6.15 6.10 0.79
CA ILE A 107 6.24 7.23 1.70
C ILE A 107 6.69 8.41 0.87
N SER A 108 5.84 9.41 0.77
CA SER A 108 6.06 10.58 -0.08
C SER A 108 5.87 11.85 0.69
N LEU A 109 6.71 12.84 0.38
CA LEU A 109 6.52 14.21 0.79
C LEU A 109 5.58 14.90 -0.21
N PHE A 110 4.54 15.55 0.28
CA PHE A 110 3.60 16.29 -0.54
C PHE A 110 3.12 17.53 0.20
N LYS A 111 3.29 18.71 -0.39
CA LYS A 111 2.92 20.02 0.20
C LYS A 111 3.43 20.17 1.64
N GLY A 112 4.69 19.85 1.83
CA GLY A 112 5.29 20.01 3.14
C GLY A 112 4.89 18.98 4.19
N LYS A 113 4.17 17.92 3.85
CA LYS A 113 3.73 16.85 4.77
C LYS A 113 4.14 15.49 4.24
N ILE A 114 4.46 14.59 5.16
CA ILE A 114 4.78 13.20 4.85
C ILE A 114 3.49 12.39 4.84
N TYR A 115 3.37 11.51 3.87
CA TYR A 115 2.21 10.63 3.72
C TYR A 115 2.67 9.21 3.41
N ILE A 116 1.87 8.25 3.86
CA ILE A 116 1.97 6.85 3.47
C ILE A 116 0.86 6.57 2.46
N PHE A 117 1.24 6.20 1.25
CA PHE A 117 0.29 5.95 0.17
C PHE A 117 0.38 4.52 -0.35
N VAL A 118 -0.76 3.93 -0.63
CA VAL A 118 -0.86 2.82 -1.58
C VAL A 118 -1.26 3.43 -2.91
N LYS A 119 -0.37 3.35 -3.90
CA LYS A 119 -0.56 3.93 -5.23
C LYS A 119 -0.66 2.85 -6.29
N LYS A 120 -1.44 3.14 -7.30
CA LYS A 120 -1.66 2.28 -8.45
C LYS A 120 -1.16 2.95 -9.72
N SER A 121 -0.39 2.22 -10.53
CA SER A 121 0.11 2.67 -11.83
C SER A 121 -0.22 1.65 -12.92
N SER A 122 -0.44 2.13 -14.15
CA SER A 122 -0.63 1.31 -15.33
C SER A 122 0.54 1.47 -16.28
N TRP A 123 0.91 0.37 -16.95
CA TRP A 123 1.93 0.42 -17.98
C TRP A 123 1.41 1.12 -19.24
N ASP A 124 2.15 2.10 -19.71
CA ASP A 124 1.91 2.75 -21.01
C ASP A 124 2.84 2.11 -22.05
N GLU A 125 2.29 1.24 -22.90
CA GLU A 125 3.06 0.51 -23.93
C GLU A 125 3.68 1.44 -24.96
N LYS A 126 3.10 2.62 -25.21
CA LYS A 126 3.58 3.56 -26.22
C LYS A 126 4.85 4.27 -25.78
N GLU A 127 4.91 4.61 -24.49
CA GLU A 127 6.02 5.39 -23.94
C GLU A 127 6.99 4.52 -23.13
N GLY A 128 6.62 3.27 -22.82
CA GLY A 128 7.45 2.35 -22.07
C GLY A 128 7.65 2.78 -20.60
N ILE A 129 6.65 3.42 -19.99
CA ILE A 129 6.70 3.95 -18.62
C ILE A 129 5.47 3.55 -17.80
N TRP A 130 5.62 3.53 -16.48
CA TRP A 130 4.50 3.40 -15.56
C TRP A 130 3.84 4.76 -15.33
N ARG A 131 2.53 4.86 -15.60
CA ARG A 131 1.75 6.08 -15.37
C ARG A 131 0.86 5.92 -14.15
N PRO A 132 0.82 6.92 -13.24
CA PRO A 132 -0.10 6.91 -12.10
C PRO A 132 -1.54 6.77 -12.57
N CYS A 133 -2.28 5.86 -11.95
CA CYS A 133 -3.72 5.71 -12.14
C CYS A 133 -4.47 6.56 -11.11
N ARG A 134 -5.73 6.89 -11.42
CA ARG A 134 -6.66 7.37 -10.40
C ARG A 134 -6.93 6.23 -9.41
N GLY A 135 -6.63 6.47 -8.16
CA GLY A 135 -6.78 5.51 -7.06
C GLY A 135 -5.52 5.53 -6.21
N THR A 136 -5.50 6.45 -5.26
CA THR A 136 -4.49 6.54 -4.21
C THR A 136 -5.21 6.32 -2.89
N PHE A 137 -4.64 5.47 -2.04
CA PHE A 137 -5.15 5.24 -0.69
C PHE A 137 -4.09 5.71 0.31
N SER A 138 -4.48 6.58 1.24
CA SER A 138 -3.59 7.09 2.27
C SER A 138 -3.81 6.34 3.57
N LEU A 139 -2.72 5.89 4.19
CA LEU A 139 -2.69 5.30 5.53
C LEU A 139 -2.25 6.34 6.56
N ASP A 140 -2.76 6.22 7.77
CA ASP A 140 -2.40 7.04 8.92
C ASP A 140 -1.57 6.23 9.89
N ARG A 141 -0.31 6.65 10.13
CA ARG A 141 0.66 5.98 10.99
C ARG A 141 0.15 5.73 12.40
N TYR A 142 -0.66 6.65 12.93
CA TYR A 142 -1.07 6.66 14.34
C TYR A 142 -2.46 6.07 14.58
N GLN A 143 -3.26 5.87 13.52
CA GLN A 143 -4.64 5.41 13.64
C GLN A 143 -4.92 4.10 12.90
N ASP A 144 -4.12 3.77 11.90
CA ASP A 144 -4.29 2.57 11.10
C ASP A 144 -3.33 1.47 11.59
N ASP A 145 -3.82 0.64 12.52
CA ASP A 145 -3.04 -0.41 13.16
C ASP A 145 -2.86 -1.63 12.23
N PRO A 146 -1.61 -2.03 11.93
CA PRO A 146 -1.33 -3.21 11.12
C PRO A 146 -1.87 -4.52 11.71
N GLU A 147 -1.87 -4.67 13.03
CA GLU A 147 -2.38 -5.89 13.69
C GLU A 147 -3.89 -6.00 13.57
N ALA A 148 -4.61 -4.88 13.74
CA ALA A 148 -6.04 -4.84 13.52
C ALA A 148 -6.41 -5.15 12.07
N LEU A 149 -5.63 -4.63 11.11
CA LEU A 149 -5.82 -4.90 9.69
C LEU A 149 -5.52 -6.36 9.34
N LEU A 150 -4.49 -6.95 9.96
CA LEU A 150 -4.18 -8.38 9.83
C LEU A 150 -5.31 -9.24 10.40
N SER A 151 -5.78 -8.95 11.59
CA SER A 151 -6.90 -9.64 12.23
C SER A 151 -8.15 -9.57 11.37
N PHE A 152 -8.44 -8.41 10.79
CA PHE A 152 -9.54 -8.26 9.84
C PHE A 152 -9.35 -9.14 8.60
N ALA A 153 -8.17 -9.11 7.97
CA ALA A 153 -7.87 -9.89 6.79
C ALA A 153 -7.97 -11.41 7.04
N LEU A 154 -7.62 -11.85 8.25
CA LEU A 154 -7.72 -13.24 8.68
C LEU A 154 -9.12 -13.64 9.16
N SER A 155 -10.02 -12.70 9.45
CA SER A 155 -11.35 -12.94 10.00
C SER A 155 -12.34 -13.56 8.98
N THR A 156 -11.82 -14.21 7.97
CA THR A 156 -12.60 -14.87 6.93
C THR A 156 -13.16 -16.18 7.44
N HIS A 157 -14.41 -16.48 7.13
CA HIS A 157 -14.92 -17.85 7.17
C HIS A 157 -14.49 -18.66 5.92
N ALA A 158 -13.63 -18.07 5.06
CA ALA A 158 -12.93 -18.86 4.06
C ALA A 158 -12.05 -19.90 4.78
N PRO A 159 -11.92 -21.12 4.28
CA PRO A 159 -11.07 -22.12 4.91
C PRO A 159 -9.69 -21.48 5.13
N ALA A 160 -9.21 -21.52 6.37
CA ALA A 160 -7.96 -20.91 6.84
C ALA A 160 -6.74 -21.27 5.95
N ALA A 161 -6.87 -22.30 5.14
CA ALA A 161 -5.93 -22.77 4.15
C ALA A 161 -5.57 -21.71 3.09
N THR A 162 -6.47 -20.79 2.68
CA THR A 162 -6.20 -19.88 1.56
C THR A 162 -5.25 -18.75 1.96
N LEU A 163 -5.43 -18.17 3.15
CA LEU A 163 -4.54 -17.11 3.63
C LEU A 163 -3.26 -17.66 4.26
N ALA A 164 -3.34 -18.79 4.96
CA ALA A 164 -2.15 -19.48 5.47
C ALA A 164 -1.25 -19.96 4.33
N ASN A 165 -1.82 -20.50 3.24
CA ASN A 165 -1.08 -20.89 2.05
C ASN A 165 -0.50 -19.68 1.31
N ALA A 166 -1.21 -18.55 1.26
CA ALA A 166 -0.70 -17.31 0.69
C ALA A 166 0.45 -16.73 1.52
N ALA A 167 0.35 -16.79 2.86
CA ALA A 167 1.42 -16.38 3.77
C ALA A 167 2.65 -17.30 3.65
N ALA A 168 2.45 -18.62 3.62
CA ALA A 168 3.52 -19.62 3.47
C ALA A 168 4.20 -19.56 2.09
N ALA A 169 3.44 -19.29 1.02
CA ALA A 169 3.99 -19.12 -0.31
C ALA A 169 4.88 -17.85 -0.42
N ASN A 170 4.53 -16.78 0.29
CA ASN A 170 5.38 -15.59 0.38
C ASN A 170 6.65 -15.82 1.21
N ASP A 171 6.57 -16.63 2.28
CA ASP A 171 7.77 -16.99 3.07
C ASP A 171 8.71 -17.93 2.28
N ALA A 172 8.16 -18.79 1.41
CA ALA A 172 8.96 -19.65 0.54
C ALA A 172 9.52 -18.91 -0.70
N ALA A 173 8.92 -17.76 -1.07
CA ALA A 173 9.31 -16.92 -2.19
C ALA A 173 10.17 -15.72 -1.80
N LEU A 174 10.52 -15.58 -0.51
CA LEU A 174 11.56 -14.65 -0.11
C LEU A 174 12.91 -15.27 -0.52
N PRO A 175 13.54 -14.84 -1.65
CA PRO A 175 14.94 -15.13 -1.83
C PRO A 175 15.67 -14.44 -0.67
N MET A 176 16.54 -15.17 -0.02
CA MET A 176 17.57 -14.60 0.84
C MET A 176 18.31 -13.56 0.02
N ALA A 177 18.23 -12.31 0.46
CA ALA A 177 18.70 -11.08 -0.13
C ALA A 177 17.63 -10.38 -0.99
N LEU A 178 17.12 -9.25 -0.48
CA LEU A 178 16.73 -8.13 -1.31
C LEU A 178 17.93 -7.83 -2.22
N THR A 179 17.83 -8.18 -3.48
CA THR A 179 18.79 -7.67 -4.46
C THR A 179 18.44 -6.20 -4.68
N ASP A 180 19.47 -5.36 -4.87
CA ASP A 180 19.38 -3.90 -5.12
C ASP A 180 18.41 -3.52 -6.26
N ASP A 181 17.88 -4.48 -7.00
CA ASP A 181 16.95 -4.30 -8.11
C ASP A 181 15.49 -4.05 -7.68
N ASP A 182 15.12 -4.34 -6.42
CA ASP A 182 13.75 -4.11 -5.91
C ASP A 182 13.58 -2.71 -5.27
N VAL A 183 14.66 -1.96 -5.09
CA VAL A 183 14.65 -0.61 -4.55
C VAL A 183 15.00 0.37 -5.68
N VAL A 184 13.98 0.91 -6.33
CA VAL A 184 14.18 1.99 -7.29
C VAL A 184 14.35 3.30 -6.53
N PHE A 185 15.60 3.70 -6.27
CA PHE A 185 15.92 5.07 -5.92
C PHE A 185 15.85 5.92 -7.19
N VAL A 186 14.79 6.68 -7.34
CA VAL A 186 14.78 7.77 -8.32
C VAL A 186 15.57 8.92 -7.72
N ARG A 187 16.85 9.01 -8.11
CA ARG A 187 17.62 10.26 -7.99
C ARG A 187 17.55 10.97 -9.34
N GLU A 188 17.02 12.13 -9.37
CA GLU A 188 17.48 13.28 -10.15
C GLU A 188 17.64 14.49 -9.27
#